data_605368db0fd66a1e916326e8914c01c2
#
_entry.id   605368db0fd66a1e916326e8914c01c2
#
_cell.length_a   1.000
_cell.length_b   1.000
_cell.length_c   1.000
_cell.angle_alpha   90.00
_cell.angle_beta   90.00
_cell.angle_gamma   90.00
#
_symmetry.space_group_name_H-M   'P 1'
#
loop_
_entity.id
_entity.type
_entity.pdbx_description
1 polymer ?
#
loop_
_entity_poly.entity_id
_entity_poly.type
_entity_poly.pdbx_seq_one_letter_code
_entity_poly.pdbx_strand_id
1 'polypeptide(L)'
;MVLVPLLDPEQTRHALDLACRLAAERGSRVLLLAPLFVEWELPLDAHFKQEEATLRAELDRERALAESYGVGAHGQIVRTRPGELGRGVAEAATEVRASLIVVGAPVESQRGFRRPFSRDVWSVLNDAPCPVLIATGAPRRAAQAVA
;
A
#
# COMPACT_ATOMS: atom_id res chain seq x y z
N MET A 1 5.89 -7.60 11.52
CA MET A 1 5.31 -7.52 10.15
C MET A 1 5.12 -6.06 9.76
N VAL A 2 5.66 -5.70 8.63
CA VAL A 2 5.46 -4.38 8.02
C VAL A 2 4.43 -4.53 6.91
N LEU A 3 3.41 -3.68 6.90
CA LEU A 3 2.31 -3.77 5.95
C LEU A 3 2.40 -2.63 4.94
N VAL A 4 2.24 -2.95 3.65
CA VAL A 4 2.32 -1.97 2.57
C VAL A 4 1.07 -2.09 1.69
N PRO A 5 0.12 -1.14 1.78
CA PRO A 5 -0.99 -1.09 0.84
C PRO A 5 -0.50 -0.57 -0.52
N LEU A 6 -0.93 -1.23 -1.58
CA LEU A 6 -0.57 -0.85 -2.95
C LEU A 6 -1.62 0.14 -3.47
N LEU A 7 -1.32 1.43 -3.41
CA LEU A 7 -2.26 2.47 -3.82
C LEU A 7 -1.86 3.09 -5.16
N ASP A 8 -0.81 3.87 -5.16
CA ASP A 8 -0.31 4.55 -6.36
C ASP A 8 0.94 3.82 -6.86
N PRO A 9 0.97 3.33 -8.11
CA PRO A 9 2.09 2.53 -8.59
C PRO A 9 3.47 3.19 -8.45
N GLU A 10 3.57 4.48 -8.72
CA GLU A 10 4.86 5.18 -8.60
C GLU A 10 5.30 5.29 -7.14
N GLN A 11 4.36 5.62 -6.27
CA GLN A 11 4.65 5.79 -4.85
C GLN A 11 4.79 4.47 -4.12
N THR A 12 4.11 3.43 -4.58
CA THR A 12 4.21 2.10 -4.02
C THR A 12 5.63 1.58 -4.06
N ARG A 13 6.33 1.79 -5.16
CA ARG A 13 7.70 1.32 -5.29
C ARG A 13 8.61 2.01 -4.27
N HIS A 14 8.44 3.29 -4.06
CA HIS A 14 9.18 4.03 -3.05
C HIS A 14 8.85 3.53 -1.64
N ALA A 15 7.58 3.33 -1.35
CA ALA A 15 7.13 2.79 -0.06
C ALA A 15 7.68 1.39 0.18
N LEU A 16 7.66 0.55 -0.84
CA LEU A 16 8.16 -0.81 -0.74
C LEU A 16 9.67 -0.85 -0.47
N ASP A 17 10.45 0.01 -1.13
CA ASP A 17 11.88 0.13 -0.86
C ASP A 17 12.13 0.45 0.61
N LEU A 18 11.44 1.44 1.15
CA LEU A 18 11.56 1.82 2.56
C LEU A 18 11.10 0.70 3.48
N ALA A 19 9.97 0.07 3.18
CA ALA A 19 9.42 -1.01 3.99
C ALA A 19 10.38 -2.21 4.05
N CYS A 20 10.98 -2.56 2.91
CA CYS A 20 11.91 -3.68 2.84
C CYS A 20 13.20 -3.39 3.62
N ARG A 21 13.71 -2.17 3.54
CA ARG A 21 14.88 -1.78 4.32
C ARG A 21 14.61 -1.86 5.81
N LEU A 22 13.48 -1.34 6.25
CA LEU A 22 13.09 -1.38 7.66
C LEU A 22 12.85 -2.82 8.12
N ALA A 23 12.18 -3.64 7.31
CA ALA A 23 11.92 -5.03 7.64
C ALA A 23 13.22 -5.83 7.74
N ALA A 24 14.16 -5.59 6.82
CA ALA A 24 15.46 -6.27 6.83
C ALA A 24 16.23 -5.96 8.11
N GLU A 25 16.26 -4.70 8.53
CA GLU A 25 16.94 -4.28 9.76
C GLU A 25 16.35 -4.92 11.01
N ARG A 26 15.05 -5.15 11.01
CA ARG A 26 14.32 -5.69 12.16
C ARG A 26 14.13 -7.21 12.12
N GLY A 27 14.61 -7.85 11.07
CA GLY A 27 14.33 -9.29 10.86
C GLY A 27 12.83 -9.55 10.70
N SER A 28 12.11 -8.62 10.13
CA SER A 28 10.66 -8.70 9.95
C SER A 28 10.30 -9.08 8.50
N ARG A 29 9.02 -9.32 8.28
CA ARG A 29 8.46 -9.66 6.97
C ARG A 29 7.55 -8.54 6.49
N VAL A 30 7.22 -8.56 5.20
CA VAL A 30 6.35 -7.57 4.58
C VAL A 30 5.06 -8.22 4.11
N LEU A 31 3.94 -7.60 4.42
CA LEU A 31 2.63 -7.96 3.87
C LEU A 31 2.22 -6.88 2.86
N LEU A 32 2.02 -7.31 1.63
CA LEU A 32 1.57 -6.45 0.54
C LEU A 32 0.06 -6.59 0.40
N LEU A 33 -0.67 -5.48 0.47
CA LEU A 33 -2.12 -5.49 0.33
C LEU A 33 -2.53 -4.79 -0.95
N ALA A 34 -3.19 -5.51 -1.85
CA ALA A 34 -3.76 -4.94 -3.07
C ALA A 34 -5.26 -4.72 -2.86
N PRO A 35 -5.74 -3.47 -2.86
CA PRO A 35 -7.17 -3.22 -2.68
C PRO A 35 -7.95 -3.54 -3.95
N LEU A 36 -9.06 -4.24 -3.80
CA LEU A 36 -10.06 -4.44 -4.83
C LEU A 36 -11.30 -3.68 -4.40
N PHE A 37 -11.58 -2.57 -5.07
CA PHE A 37 -12.74 -1.74 -4.74
C PHE A 37 -13.99 -2.29 -5.39
N VAL A 38 -14.97 -2.63 -4.54
CA VAL A 38 -16.26 -3.16 -4.98
C VAL A 38 -17.30 -2.06 -4.80
N GLU A 39 -17.97 -1.70 -5.89
CA GLU A 39 -19.00 -0.66 -5.86
C GLU A 39 -20.13 -1.03 -4.89
N TRP A 40 -20.74 0.01 -4.31
CA TRP A 40 -21.78 -0.17 -3.29
C TRP A 40 -22.99 -0.95 -3.76
N GLU A 41 -23.28 -0.92 -5.07
CA GLU A 41 -24.41 -1.61 -5.67
C GLU A 41 -24.20 -3.12 -5.79
N LEU A 42 -22.97 -3.60 -5.63
CA LEU A 42 -22.63 -5.00 -5.80
C LEU A 42 -22.33 -5.66 -4.45
N PRO A 43 -22.57 -6.98 -4.34
CA PRO A 43 -22.12 -7.72 -3.15
C PRO A 43 -20.59 -7.65 -3.02
N LEU A 44 -20.11 -7.61 -1.80
CA LEU A 44 -18.66 -7.51 -1.55
C LEU A 44 -17.89 -8.71 -2.12
N ASP A 45 -18.55 -9.86 -2.24
CA ASP A 45 -17.96 -11.08 -2.80
C ASP A 45 -18.21 -11.24 -4.30
N ALA A 46 -18.67 -10.20 -4.99
CA ALA A 46 -18.87 -10.23 -6.44
C ALA A 46 -17.59 -10.67 -7.17
N HIS A 47 -17.77 -11.37 -8.28
CA HIS A 47 -16.66 -11.93 -9.04
C HIS A 47 -16.06 -10.90 -9.99
N PHE A 48 -14.76 -10.68 -9.87
CA PHE A 48 -13.97 -9.79 -10.73
C PHE A 48 -12.72 -10.53 -11.18
N LYS A 49 -12.89 -11.54 -12.02
CA LYS A 49 -11.79 -12.44 -12.39
C LYS A 49 -10.59 -11.72 -13.02
N GLN A 50 -10.86 -10.79 -13.93
CA GLN A 50 -9.79 -10.06 -14.61
C GLN A 50 -9.06 -9.13 -13.65
N GLU A 51 -9.79 -8.40 -12.86
CA GLU A 51 -9.24 -7.48 -11.88
C GLU A 51 -8.43 -8.23 -10.82
N GLU A 52 -8.94 -9.36 -10.35
CA GLU A 52 -8.21 -10.19 -9.40
C GLU A 52 -6.92 -10.74 -10.01
N ALA A 53 -6.96 -11.19 -11.26
CA ALA A 53 -5.78 -11.70 -11.94
C ALA A 53 -4.72 -10.59 -12.10
N THR A 54 -5.15 -9.39 -12.44
CA THR A 54 -4.25 -8.23 -12.57
C THR A 54 -3.61 -7.89 -11.22
N LEU A 55 -4.39 -7.87 -10.16
CA LEU A 55 -3.88 -7.58 -8.82
C LEU A 55 -2.92 -8.67 -8.33
N ARG A 56 -3.20 -9.93 -8.61
CA ARG A 56 -2.29 -11.01 -8.25
C ARG A 56 -0.97 -10.94 -8.99
N ALA A 57 -1.00 -10.59 -10.27
CA ALA A 57 0.22 -10.38 -11.04
C ALA A 57 1.05 -9.22 -10.48
N GLU A 58 0.37 -8.14 -10.07
CA GLU A 58 1.04 -7.01 -9.41
C GLU A 58 1.65 -7.44 -8.08
N LEU A 59 0.91 -8.15 -7.26
CA LEU A 59 1.40 -8.66 -5.98
C LEU A 59 2.61 -9.58 -6.18
N ASP A 60 2.59 -10.44 -7.18
CA ASP A 60 3.71 -11.34 -7.46
C ASP A 60 4.97 -10.56 -7.87
N ARG A 61 4.81 -9.50 -8.67
CA ARG A 61 5.93 -8.64 -9.04
C ARG A 61 6.52 -7.92 -7.84
N GLU A 62 5.67 -7.36 -7.01
CA GLU A 62 6.12 -6.62 -5.83
C GLU A 62 6.72 -7.55 -4.77
N ARG A 63 6.18 -8.76 -4.65
CA ARG A 63 6.76 -9.77 -3.78
C ARG A 63 8.15 -10.19 -4.24
N ALA A 64 8.33 -10.40 -5.54
CA ALA A 64 9.65 -10.73 -6.08
C ALA A 64 10.66 -9.61 -5.81
N LEU A 65 10.22 -8.36 -5.91
CA LEU A 65 11.08 -7.23 -5.58
C LEU A 65 11.47 -7.24 -4.09
N ALA A 66 10.53 -7.49 -3.20
CA ALA A 66 10.83 -7.59 -1.77
C ALA A 66 11.82 -8.73 -1.48
N GLU A 67 11.65 -9.86 -2.12
CA GLU A 67 12.56 -11.00 -1.97
C GLU A 67 13.97 -10.66 -2.44
N SER A 68 14.12 -9.77 -3.42
CA SER A 68 15.43 -9.30 -3.87
C SER A 68 16.19 -8.51 -2.80
N TYR A 69 15.48 -7.96 -1.81
CA TYR A 69 16.09 -7.34 -0.63
C TYR A 69 16.43 -8.35 0.47
N GLY A 70 16.13 -9.62 0.25
CA GLY A 70 16.30 -10.64 1.27
C GLY A 70 15.18 -10.66 2.32
N VAL A 71 14.02 -10.07 2.00
CA VAL A 71 12.89 -9.96 2.91
C VAL A 71 11.78 -10.90 2.50
N GLY A 72 11.25 -11.69 3.43
CA GLY A 72 10.09 -12.53 3.18
C GLY A 72 8.85 -11.65 2.98
N ALA A 73 8.06 -11.94 1.95
CA ALA A 73 6.88 -11.13 1.64
C ALA A 73 5.70 -12.01 1.26
N HIS A 74 4.50 -11.54 1.63
CA HIS A 74 3.24 -12.16 1.25
C HIS A 74 2.37 -11.12 0.57
N GLY A 75 1.56 -11.56 -0.39
CA GLY A 75 0.58 -10.71 -1.06
C GLY A 75 -0.84 -11.14 -0.72
N GLN A 76 -1.71 -10.16 -0.52
CA GLN A 76 -3.12 -10.40 -0.22
C GLN A 76 -3.98 -9.37 -0.93
N ILE A 77 -5.09 -9.82 -1.52
CA ILE A 77 -6.10 -8.92 -2.06
C ILE A 77 -7.09 -8.60 -0.93
N VAL A 78 -7.36 -7.32 -0.74
CA VAL A 78 -8.34 -6.85 0.24
C VAL A 78 -9.54 -6.27 -0.51
N ARG A 79 -10.69 -6.91 -0.36
CA ARG A 79 -11.94 -6.39 -0.94
C ARG A 79 -12.49 -5.33 -0.02
N THR A 80 -12.82 -4.18 -0.59
CA THR A 80 -13.28 -3.05 0.20
C THR A 80 -14.22 -2.18 -0.62
N ARG A 81 -14.98 -1.35 0.08
CA ARG A 81 -15.81 -0.33 -0.56
C ARG A 81 -15.01 0.93 -0.80
N PRO A 82 -15.37 1.72 -1.82
CA PRO A 82 -14.78 3.04 -1.99
C PRO A 82 -14.93 3.87 -0.71
N GLY A 83 -13.83 4.45 -0.25
CA GLY A 83 -13.80 5.23 0.99
C GLY A 83 -13.60 4.45 2.27
N GLU A 84 -13.60 3.11 2.22
CA GLU A 84 -13.46 2.26 3.40
C GLU A 84 -12.15 1.45 3.45
N LEU A 85 -11.17 1.85 2.67
CA LEU A 85 -9.90 1.13 2.61
C LEU A 85 -9.24 1.00 3.99
N GLY A 86 -9.31 2.04 4.80
CA GLY A 86 -8.71 2.04 6.12
C GLY A 86 -9.21 0.91 7.01
N ARG A 87 -10.50 0.57 6.93
CA ARG A 87 -11.07 -0.55 7.67
C ARG A 87 -10.43 -1.87 7.25
N GLY A 88 -10.33 -2.13 5.96
CA GLY A 88 -9.73 -3.35 5.44
C GLY A 88 -8.25 -3.47 5.79
N VAL A 89 -7.53 -2.37 5.69
CA VAL A 89 -6.11 -2.32 6.08
C VAL A 89 -5.97 -2.56 7.60
N ALA A 90 -6.83 -1.95 8.40
CA ALA A 90 -6.79 -2.12 9.86
C ALA A 90 -7.05 -3.56 10.28
N GLU A 91 -8.02 -4.22 9.65
CA GLU A 91 -8.31 -5.63 9.91
C GLU A 91 -7.10 -6.52 9.57
N ALA A 92 -6.52 -6.32 8.40
CA ALA A 92 -5.35 -7.07 7.99
C ALA A 92 -4.15 -6.81 8.91
N ALA A 93 -3.93 -5.56 9.28
CA ALA A 93 -2.84 -5.18 10.18
C ALA A 93 -2.99 -5.82 11.56
N THR A 94 -4.21 -5.84 12.08
CA THR A 94 -4.49 -6.48 13.37
C THR A 94 -4.28 -7.98 13.29
N GLU A 95 -4.72 -8.62 12.23
CA GLU A 95 -4.59 -10.07 12.03
C GLU A 95 -3.13 -10.51 12.02
N VAL A 96 -2.26 -9.78 11.34
CA VAL A 96 -0.83 -10.12 11.26
C VAL A 96 0.00 -9.44 12.34
N ARG A 97 -0.62 -8.68 13.22
CA ARG A 97 0.07 -7.92 14.27
C ARG A 97 1.15 -7.01 13.68
N ALA A 98 0.76 -6.25 12.69
CA ALA A 98 1.68 -5.33 12.03
C ALA A 98 2.20 -4.29 13.04
N SER A 99 3.50 -4.05 13.00
CA SER A 99 4.14 -3.04 13.84
C SER A 99 4.23 -1.69 13.13
N LEU A 100 4.06 -1.69 11.82
CA LEU A 100 4.21 -0.50 10.99
C LEU A 100 3.43 -0.67 9.70
N ILE A 101 2.78 0.38 9.26
CA ILE A 101 2.19 0.48 7.92
C ILE A 101 2.98 1.52 7.15
N VAL A 102 3.46 1.19 5.96
CA VAL A 102 4.18 2.13 5.08
C VAL A 102 3.31 2.41 3.87
N VAL A 103 2.91 3.65 3.70
CA VAL A 103 2.05 4.09 2.61
C VAL A 103 2.84 5.01 1.69
N GLY A 104 2.88 4.70 0.41
CA GLY A 104 3.42 5.61 -0.59
C GLY A 104 2.35 6.58 -1.04
N ALA A 105 2.62 7.86 -0.91
CA ALA A 105 1.68 8.89 -1.31
C ALA A 105 2.41 10.14 -1.81
N PRO A 106 2.00 10.69 -2.96
CA PRO A 106 2.53 11.97 -3.36
C PRO A 106 1.98 13.04 -2.43
N VAL A 107 2.82 14.00 -2.07
CA VAL A 107 2.33 15.22 -1.46
C VAL A 107 1.86 16.11 -2.59
N GLU A 108 0.58 16.33 -2.67
CA GLU A 108 0.04 17.24 -3.66
C GLU A 108 0.36 18.67 -3.26
N SER A 109 1.16 19.34 -4.09
CA SER A 109 1.39 20.77 -3.96
C SER A 109 0.10 21.48 -4.35
N GLN A 110 -0.66 21.92 -3.37
CA GLN A 110 -1.96 22.50 -3.61
C GLN A 110 -2.02 23.96 -3.23
N ARG A 111 -2.69 24.72 -4.05
CA ARG A 111 -3.10 26.09 -3.70
C ARG A 111 -4.40 26.00 -2.90
N GLY A 112 -4.42 26.56 -1.70
CA GLY A 112 -5.62 26.65 -0.86
C GLY A 112 -5.77 25.47 0.10
N PHE A 113 -7.01 25.12 0.40
CA PHE A 113 -7.37 24.23 1.51
C PHE A 113 -7.45 22.75 1.15
N ARG A 114 -6.77 22.31 0.10
CA ARG A 114 -6.85 20.92 -0.29
C ARG A 114 -6.03 20.06 0.66
N ARG A 115 -6.56 18.86 0.92
CA ARG A 115 -5.87 17.88 1.73
C ARG A 115 -4.60 17.43 1.01
N PRO A 116 -3.48 17.25 1.71
CA PRO A 116 -2.22 16.84 1.07
C PRO A 116 -2.25 15.41 0.55
N PHE A 117 -3.18 14.57 1.01
CA PHE A 117 -3.26 13.17 0.65
C PHE A 117 -4.63 12.81 0.10
N SER A 118 -4.69 11.71 -0.67
CA SER A 118 -5.94 11.19 -1.22
C SER A 118 -6.87 10.70 -0.11
N ARG A 119 -8.15 10.51 -0.48
CA ARG A 119 -9.14 9.95 0.42
C ARG A 119 -8.72 8.59 0.98
N ASP A 120 -8.11 7.74 0.14
CA ASP A 120 -7.69 6.41 0.57
C ASP A 120 -6.57 6.48 1.60
N VAL A 121 -5.60 7.35 1.41
CA VAL A 121 -4.53 7.55 2.39
C VAL A 121 -5.11 8.05 3.72
N TRP A 122 -6.02 9.01 3.68
CA TRP A 122 -6.69 9.49 4.89
C TRP A 122 -7.49 8.41 5.59
N SER A 123 -8.16 7.54 4.83
CA SER A 123 -8.88 6.40 5.38
C SER A 123 -7.94 5.48 6.18
N VAL A 124 -6.78 5.17 5.61
CA VAL A 124 -5.78 4.36 6.31
C VAL A 124 -5.28 5.04 7.58
N LEU A 125 -4.98 6.34 7.51
CA LEU A 125 -4.51 7.07 8.69
C LEU A 125 -5.53 7.09 9.81
N ASN A 126 -6.81 7.22 9.47
CA ASN A 126 -7.87 7.27 10.47
C ASN A 126 -8.07 5.96 11.22
N ASP A 127 -7.89 4.83 10.54
CA ASP A 127 -8.23 3.51 11.09
C ASP A 127 -7.02 2.68 11.50
N ALA A 128 -5.81 3.13 11.23
CA ALA A 128 -4.60 2.35 11.47
C ALA A 128 -4.44 1.98 12.95
N PRO A 129 -4.22 0.67 13.25
CA PRO A 129 -4.01 0.23 14.63
C PRO A 129 -2.56 0.36 15.10
N CYS A 130 -1.67 0.80 14.23
CA CYS A 130 -0.24 0.93 14.51
C CYS A 130 0.31 2.19 13.81
N PRO A 131 1.55 2.58 14.07
CA PRO A 131 2.15 3.73 13.40
C PRO A 131 2.13 3.59 11.89
N VAL A 132 1.93 4.71 11.20
CA VAL A 132 1.94 4.79 9.74
C VAL A 132 3.07 5.71 9.30
N LEU A 133 3.94 5.18 8.46
CA LEU A 133 4.98 5.95 7.80
C LEU A 133 4.50 6.30 6.40
N ILE A 134 4.47 7.58 6.07
CA ILE A 134 4.10 8.02 4.74
C ILE A 134 5.36 8.30 3.95
N ALA A 135 5.58 7.50 2.91
CA ALA A 135 6.69 7.67 2.00
C ALA A 135 6.26 8.67 0.92
N THR A 136 6.75 9.89 1.05
CA THR A 136 6.46 10.97 0.09
C THR A 136 7.72 11.29 -0.70
N GLY A 137 7.59 12.15 -1.70
CA GLY A 137 8.74 12.59 -2.45
C GLY A 137 9.43 11.47 -3.20
N ALA A 138 8.64 10.57 -3.81
CA ALA A 138 9.20 9.49 -4.62
C ALA A 138 10.24 10.03 -5.59
N PRO A 139 11.29 9.26 -5.88
CA PRO A 139 12.33 9.69 -6.80
C PRO A 139 11.72 10.16 -8.12
N ARG A 140 12.17 11.31 -8.58
CA ARG A 140 11.78 11.78 -9.90
C ARG A 140 12.32 10.83 -10.95
N ARG A 141 11.65 10.81 -12.09
CA ARG A 141 12.13 10.01 -13.21
C ARG A 141 13.58 10.35 -13.51
N ALA A 142 14.31 9.38 -14.05
CA ALA A 142 15.74 9.53 -14.34
C ALA A 142 16.06 10.81 -15.12
N ALA A 143 15.25 11.16 -16.11
CA ALA A 143 15.42 12.38 -16.89
C ALA A 143 15.33 13.66 -16.04
N GLN A 144 14.56 13.63 -14.97
CA GLN A 144 14.43 14.76 -14.06
C GLN A 144 15.57 14.78 -13.05
N ALA A 145 16.09 13.61 -12.70
CA ALA A 145 17.19 13.51 -11.77
C ALA A 145 18.52 13.98 -12.38
N VAL A 146 18.64 13.92 -13.69
CA VAL A 146 19.84 14.32 -14.43
C VAL A 146 19.89 15.83 -14.66
N ALA A 147 18.75 16.47 -14.60
CA ALA A 147 18.64 17.89 -14.86
C ALA A 147 19.30 18.76 -13.79
#